data_84b6ca76fb74c5c6a040e1ea2033ac59
#
_entry.id   84b6ca76fb74c5c6a040e1ea2033ac59
#
_cell.length_a   1.000
_cell.length_b   1.000
_cell.length_c   1.000
_cell.angle_alpha   90.00
_cell.angle_beta   90.00
_cell.angle_gamma   90.00
#
_symmetry.space_group_name_H-M   'P 1'
#
loop_
_entity.id
_entity.type
_entity.pdbx_description
1 polymer ?
#
loop_
_entity_poly.entity_id
_entity_poly.type
_entity_poly.pdbx_seq_one_letter_code
_entity_poly.pdbx_strand_id
1 'polypeptide(L)'
;LIRECDVISIHTPKNRETTGMVGAAEIAAMKDGVIIVNAARGGIVDEPALLAALRSGKVAAAGIDTWETEPPADNPFRELENVVMTPHIGASTDEAQLRIAEFIADQVPKALAGGVVEAPLNMPQIRMIEGNQMSAYVVLAEKLGSFAAQYLDFRPDRLACAYRGDIAGQDCRL
;
A
#
# COMPACT_ATOMS: atom_id res chain seq x y z
N LEU A 1 13.60 -11.90 -10.13
CA LEU A 1 12.31 -12.29 -9.55
C LEU A 1 11.39 -12.88 -10.62
N ILE A 2 10.91 -12.11 -11.63
CA ILE A 2 9.86 -12.55 -12.58
C ILE A 2 10.23 -13.79 -13.40
N ARG A 3 11.53 -14.06 -13.62
CA ARG A 3 12.03 -15.23 -14.37
C ARG A 3 12.01 -16.54 -13.57
N GLU A 4 11.80 -16.47 -12.27
CA GLU A 4 11.97 -17.61 -11.36
C GLU A 4 10.67 -18.01 -10.65
N CYS A 5 9.67 -17.13 -10.66
CA CYS A 5 8.39 -17.35 -9.99
C CYS A 5 7.43 -18.17 -10.85
N ASP A 6 6.70 -19.09 -10.22
CA ASP A 6 5.61 -19.84 -10.82
C ASP A 6 4.26 -19.09 -10.65
N VAL A 7 4.15 -18.27 -9.61
CA VAL A 7 2.99 -17.43 -9.33
C VAL A 7 3.46 -16.02 -9.00
N ILE A 8 2.84 -15.03 -9.60
CA ILE A 8 3.11 -13.60 -9.36
C ILE A 8 1.82 -12.92 -8.91
N SER A 9 1.83 -12.39 -7.68
CA SER A 9 0.72 -11.61 -7.14
C SER A 9 1.14 -10.15 -7.00
N ILE A 10 0.30 -9.24 -7.49
CA ILE A 10 0.59 -7.80 -7.55
C ILE A 10 -0.10 -7.10 -6.40
N HIS A 11 0.67 -6.31 -5.62
CA HIS A 11 0.22 -5.58 -4.43
C HIS A 11 0.71 -4.13 -4.38
N THR A 12 1.17 -3.60 -5.53
CA THR A 12 1.67 -2.22 -5.63
C THR A 12 0.55 -1.22 -5.84
N PRO A 13 0.67 0.03 -5.35
CA PRO A 13 -0.24 1.09 -5.74
C PRO A 13 -0.04 1.45 -7.22
N LYS A 14 -1.08 1.95 -7.89
CA LYS A 14 -0.96 2.49 -9.25
C LYS A 14 -0.38 3.90 -9.18
N ASN A 15 0.73 4.10 -9.83
CA ASN A 15 1.39 5.40 -10.02
C ASN A 15 2.10 5.43 -11.38
N ARG A 16 2.89 6.47 -11.64
CA ARG A 16 3.60 6.63 -12.91
C ARG A 16 4.60 5.49 -13.18
N GLU A 17 5.21 4.93 -12.14
CA GLU A 17 6.22 3.87 -12.26
C GLU A 17 5.61 2.48 -12.41
N THR A 18 4.42 2.27 -11.83
CA THR A 18 3.74 0.97 -11.81
C THR A 18 2.68 0.81 -12.89
N THR A 19 2.29 1.88 -13.58
CA THR A 19 1.39 1.80 -14.73
C THR A 19 2.08 1.07 -15.87
N GLY A 20 1.47 -0.01 -16.36
CA GLY A 20 2.03 -0.89 -17.41
C GLY A 20 3.29 -1.65 -16.97
N MET A 21 3.56 -1.75 -15.66
CA MET A 21 4.76 -2.41 -15.13
C MET A 21 4.89 -3.88 -15.55
N VAL A 22 3.78 -4.55 -15.79
CA VAL A 22 3.75 -5.92 -16.30
C VAL A 22 3.17 -5.89 -17.71
N GLY A 23 4.02 -5.60 -18.66
CA GLY A 23 3.69 -5.58 -20.08
C GLY A 23 4.16 -6.83 -20.83
N ALA A 24 4.09 -6.81 -22.15
CA ALA A 24 4.45 -7.93 -23.02
C ALA A 24 5.90 -8.40 -22.81
N ALA A 25 6.85 -7.49 -22.59
CA ALA A 25 8.25 -7.83 -22.40
C ALA A 25 8.48 -8.56 -21.05
N GLU A 26 7.83 -8.10 -19.99
CA GLU A 26 7.88 -8.72 -18.67
C GLU A 26 7.25 -10.11 -18.71
N ILE A 27 6.07 -10.25 -19.31
CA ILE A 27 5.38 -11.54 -19.46
C ILE A 27 6.24 -12.52 -20.29
N ALA A 28 6.84 -12.06 -21.36
CA ALA A 28 7.73 -12.89 -22.17
C ALA A 28 8.96 -13.40 -21.38
N ALA A 29 9.45 -12.61 -20.41
CA ALA A 29 10.59 -12.96 -19.58
C ALA A 29 10.22 -13.89 -18.40
N MET A 30 8.93 -14.08 -18.11
CA MET A 30 8.46 -15.01 -17.08
C MET A 30 8.61 -16.48 -17.51
N LYS A 31 8.43 -17.38 -16.58
CA LYS A 31 8.34 -18.83 -16.89
C LYS A 31 7.13 -19.12 -17.79
N ASP A 32 7.23 -20.13 -18.62
CA ASP A 32 6.08 -20.69 -19.31
C ASP A 32 5.15 -21.33 -18.29
N GLY A 33 3.85 -21.07 -18.42
CA GLY A 33 2.86 -21.58 -17.48
C GLY A 33 2.75 -20.79 -16.16
N VAL A 34 3.31 -19.59 -16.09
CA VAL A 34 3.17 -18.71 -14.92
C VAL A 34 1.70 -18.38 -14.63
N ILE A 35 1.37 -18.19 -13.35
CA ILE A 35 0.05 -17.70 -12.91
C ILE A 35 0.22 -16.23 -12.47
N ILE A 36 -0.68 -15.36 -12.94
CA ILE A 36 -0.67 -13.93 -12.59
C ILE A 36 -1.93 -13.57 -11.82
N VAL A 37 -1.77 -12.90 -10.67
CA VAL A 37 -2.89 -12.39 -9.86
C VAL A 37 -2.77 -10.87 -9.73
N ASN A 38 -3.81 -10.16 -10.15
CA ASN A 38 -3.93 -8.71 -9.98
C ASN A 38 -5.21 -8.35 -9.23
N ALA A 39 -5.08 -8.17 -7.93
CA ALA A 39 -6.10 -7.59 -7.05
C ALA A 39 -5.66 -6.22 -6.49
N ALA A 40 -4.69 -5.57 -7.13
CA ALA A 40 -4.16 -4.28 -6.70
C ALA A 40 -4.88 -3.12 -7.39
N ARG A 41 -4.56 -2.85 -8.65
CA ARG A 41 -5.20 -1.80 -9.48
C ARG A 41 -5.15 -2.18 -10.97
N GLY A 42 -6.19 -1.82 -11.71
CA GLY A 42 -6.21 -1.95 -13.17
C GLY A 42 -5.17 -1.08 -13.86
N GLY A 43 -4.63 -1.55 -14.99
CA GLY A 43 -3.58 -0.89 -15.75
C GLY A 43 -2.17 -1.01 -15.18
N ILE A 44 -1.95 -1.79 -14.12
CA ILE A 44 -0.60 -2.22 -13.70
C ILE A 44 -0.11 -3.35 -14.59
N VAL A 45 -1.00 -4.28 -14.89
CA VAL A 45 -0.80 -5.29 -15.95
C VAL A 45 -1.41 -4.75 -17.23
N ASP A 46 -0.68 -4.83 -18.32
CA ASP A 46 -1.18 -4.54 -19.66
C ASP A 46 -2.20 -5.63 -20.06
N GLU A 47 -3.49 -5.27 -20.06
CA GLU A 47 -4.58 -6.22 -20.32
C GLU A 47 -4.49 -6.86 -21.71
N PRO A 48 -4.23 -6.14 -22.79
CA PRO A 48 -3.98 -6.72 -24.11
C PRO A 48 -2.84 -7.74 -24.13
N ALA A 49 -1.71 -7.44 -23.49
CA ALA A 49 -0.57 -8.34 -23.42
C ALA A 49 -0.88 -9.61 -22.61
N LEU A 50 -1.57 -9.45 -21.49
CA LEU A 50 -2.01 -10.57 -20.66
C LEU A 50 -3.00 -11.47 -21.40
N LEU A 51 -3.96 -10.88 -22.11
CA LEU A 51 -4.94 -11.62 -22.92
C LEU A 51 -4.26 -12.48 -23.99
N ALA A 52 -3.28 -11.89 -24.70
CA ALA A 52 -2.50 -12.61 -25.70
C ALA A 52 -1.70 -13.76 -25.09
N ALA A 53 -1.09 -13.52 -23.92
CA ALA A 53 -0.30 -14.52 -23.20
C ALA A 53 -1.15 -15.69 -22.66
N LEU A 54 -2.35 -15.42 -22.20
CA LEU A 54 -3.32 -16.46 -21.78
C LEU A 54 -3.77 -17.32 -22.96
N ARG A 55 -4.10 -16.69 -24.09
CA ARG A 55 -4.48 -17.40 -25.32
C ARG A 55 -3.35 -18.27 -25.89
N SER A 56 -2.12 -17.84 -25.77
CA SER A 56 -0.95 -18.62 -26.25
C SER A 56 -0.49 -19.69 -25.28
N GLY A 57 -0.99 -19.71 -24.03
CA GLY A 57 -0.54 -20.62 -22.97
C GLY A 57 0.77 -20.19 -22.30
N LYS A 58 1.34 -19.02 -22.64
CA LYS A 58 2.49 -18.44 -21.92
C LYS A 58 2.15 -18.19 -20.45
N VAL A 59 0.98 -17.66 -20.20
CA VAL A 59 0.35 -17.56 -18.87
C VAL A 59 -0.67 -18.68 -18.76
N ALA A 60 -0.51 -19.57 -17.78
CA ALA A 60 -1.41 -20.70 -17.60
C ALA A 60 -2.76 -20.29 -17.06
N ALA A 61 -2.79 -19.33 -16.13
CA ALA A 61 -4.03 -18.83 -15.54
C ALA A 61 -3.86 -17.41 -15.01
N ALA A 62 -4.96 -16.67 -14.85
CA ALA A 62 -4.95 -15.39 -14.19
C ALA A 62 -6.14 -15.22 -13.24
N GLY A 63 -5.90 -14.48 -12.12
CA GLY A 63 -6.92 -13.97 -11.22
C GLY A 63 -6.94 -12.45 -11.29
N ILE A 64 -8.06 -11.85 -11.67
CA ILE A 64 -8.14 -10.40 -11.89
C ILE A 64 -9.37 -9.85 -11.17
N ASP A 65 -9.13 -9.00 -10.16
CA ASP A 65 -10.16 -8.30 -9.41
C ASP A 65 -10.28 -6.83 -9.85
N THR A 66 -9.22 -6.26 -10.44
CA THR A 66 -9.14 -4.83 -10.79
C THR A 66 -8.83 -4.65 -12.28
N TRP A 67 -9.57 -3.78 -12.94
CA TRP A 67 -9.58 -3.60 -14.39
C TRP A 67 -9.20 -2.17 -14.78
N GLU A 68 -8.67 -1.98 -15.97
CA GLU A 68 -8.35 -0.64 -16.48
C GLU A 68 -9.65 0.19 -16.66
N THR A 69 -10.71 -0.46 -17.11
CA THR A 69 -12.06 0.13 -17.16
C THR A 69 -12.99 -0.67 -16.25
N GLU A 70 -13.59 -0.01 -15.28
CA GLU A 70 -14.52 -0.60 -14.32
C GLU A 70 -15.92 0.04 -14.41
N PRO A 71 -17.00 -0.76 -14.41
CA PRO A 71 -17.02 -2.21 -14.42
C PRO A 71 -16.57 -2.80 -15.77
N PRO A 72 -15.99 -4.02 -15.80
CA PRO A 72 -15.50 -4.66 -17.02
C PRO A 72 -16.65 -5.25 -17.87
N ALA A 73 -17.47 -4.38 -18.51
CA ALA A 73 -18.71 -4.79 -19.16
C ALA A 73 -18.48 -5.69 -20.40
N ASP A 74 -17.66 -5.23 -21.35
CA ASP A 74 -17.35 -5.93 -22.62
C ASP A 74 -15.91 -6.46 -22.59
N ASN A 75 -15.61 -7.28 -21.59
CA ASN A 75 -14.23 -7.72 -21.34
C ASN A 75 -13.94 -9.05 -22.05
N PRO A 76 -12.94 -9.11 -22.95
CA PRO A 76 -12.61 -10.31 -23.72
C PRO A 76 -12.05 -11.47 -22.88
N PHE A 77 -11.68 -11.24 -21.63
CA PHE A 77 -11.26 -12.29 -20.71
C PHE A 77 -12.41 -13.23 -20.30
N ARG A 78 -13.66 -12.81 -20.47
CA ARG A 78 -14.85 -13.64 -20.18
C ARG A 78 -14.93 -14.90 -21.04
N GLU A 79 -14.27 -14.91 -22.19
CA GLU A 79 -14.24 -16.05 -23.10
C GLU A 79 -13.18 -17.09 -22.71
N LEU A 80 -12.37 -16.81 -21.69
CA LEU A 80 -11.27 -17.66 -21.27
C LEU A 80 -11.65 -18.52 -20.06
N GLU A 81 -11.43 -19.83 -20.15
CA GLU A 81 -11.69 -20.76 -19.04
C GLU A 81 -10.60 -20.72 -17.94
N ASN A 82 -9.43 -20.18 -18.26
CA ASN A 82 -8.27 -20.11 -17.37
C ASN A 82 -8.15 -18.74 -16.67
N VAL A 83 -9.24 -17.99 -16.54
CA VAL A 83 -9.27 -16.69 -15.85
C VAL A 83 -10.38 -16.67 -14.80
N VAL A 84 -10.03 -16.29 -13.58
CA VAL A 84 -10.99 -15.92 -12.54
C VAL A 84 -11.12 -14.40 -12.54
N MET A 85 -12.35 -13.93 -12.73
CA MET A 85 -12.69 -12.50 -12.81
C MET A 85 -13.64 -12.11 -11.69
N THR A 86 -13.34 -11.00 -11.03
CA THR A 86 -14.24 -10.36 -10.07
C THR A 86 -14.34 -8.86 -10.37
N PRO A 87 -15.46 -8.19 -10.01
CA PRO A 87 -15.70 -6.79 -10.34
C PRO A 87 -15.18 -5.82 -9.27
N HIS A 88 -13.92 -5.98 -8.81
CA HIS A 88 -13.27 -5.18 -7.78
C HIS A 88 -13.96 -5.30 -6.42
N ILE A 89 -14.01 -6.53 -5.91
CA ILE A 89 -14.66 -6.85 -4.64
C ILE A 89 -13.70 -7.18 -3.49
N GLY A 90 -12.39 -7.07 -3.68
CA GLY A 90 -11.39 -7.47 -2.69
C GLY A 90 -11.53 -6.79 -1.33
N ALA A 91 -12.07 -5.56 -1.26
CA ALA A 91 -12.40 -4.86 -0.02
C ALA A 91 -13.91 -4.78 0.26
N SER A 92 -14.76 -5.42 -0.56
CA SER A 92 -16.22 -5.33 -0.50
C SER A 92 -16.85 -6.57 0.12
N THR A 93 -16.15 -7.20 1.07
CA THR A 93 -16.71 -8.29 1.89
C THR A 93 -17.19 -7.73 3.24
N ASP A 94 -18.14 -8.41 3.88
CA ASP A 94 -18.68 -8.00 5.18
C ASP A 94 -17.56 -7.93 6.24
N GLU A 95 -16.62 -8.87 6.22
CA GLU A 95 -15.49 -8.90 7.14
C GLU A 95 -14.53 -7.73 6.92
N ALA A 96 -14.24 -7.37 5.66
CA ALA A 96 -13.37 -6.25 5.34
C ALA A 96 -14.00 -4.92 5.77
N GLN A 97 -15.29 -4.74 5.48
CA GLN A 97 -16.04 -3.55 5.86
C GLN A 97 -16.14 -3.41 7.38
N LEU A 98 -16.39 -4.48 8.11
CA LEU A 98 -16.44 -4.47 9.56
C LEU A 98 -15.08 -4.07 10.16
N ARG A 99 -13.98 -4.68 9.70
CA ARG A 99 -12.63 -4.36 10.16
C ARG A 99 -12.25 -2.90 9.89
N ILE A 100 -12.61 -2.37 8.71
CA ILE A 100 -12.38 -0.95 8.38
C ILE A 100 -13.18 -0.06 9.32
N ALA A 101 -14.47 -0.37 9.55
CA ALA A 101 -15.32 0.40 10.44
C ALA A 101 -14.79 0.41 11.89
N GLU A 102 -14.40 -0.74 12.42
CA GLU A 102 -13.83 -0.87 13.76
C GLU A 102 -12.51 -0.07 13.87
N PHE A 103 -11.62 -0.21 12.88
CA PHE A 103 -10.36 0.53 12.85
C PHE A 103 -10.59 2.06 12.84
N ILE A 104 -11.46 2.55 11.97
CA ILE A 104 -11.77 3.99 11.90
C ILE A 104 -12.45 4.49 13.16
N ALA A 105 -13.38 3.70 13.73
CA ALA A 105 -14.05 4.05 14.98
C ALA A 105 -13.09 4.16 16.18
N ASP A 106 -12.00 3.41 16.18
CA ASP A 106 -10.93 3.51 17.16
C ASP A 106 -9.98 4.70 16.90
N GLN A 107 -9.58 4.90 15.64
CA GLN A 107 -8.55 5.89 15.31
C GLN A 107 -9.06 7.35 15.31
N VAL A 108 -10.30 7.60 14.87
CA VAL A 108 -10.84 8.96 14.78
C VAL A 108 -10.95 9.63 16.16
N PRO A 109 -11.51 9.01 17.20
CA PRO A 109 -11.51 9.61 18.55
C PRO A 109 -10.10 9.87 19.09
N LYS A 110 -9.14 8.96 18.85
CA LYS A 110 -7.74 9.17 19.23
C LYS A 110 -7.15 10.41 18.56
N ALA A 111 -7.38 10.58 17.26
CA ALA A 111 -6.90 11.73 16.51
C ALA A 111 -7.52 13.04 17.04
N LEU A 112 -8.83 13.07 17.28
CA LEU A 112 -9.54 14.25 17.80
C LEU A 112 -9.09 14.63 19.22
N ALA A 113 -8.68 13.66 20.02
CA ALA A 113 -8.13 13.87 21.35
C ALA A 113 -6.64 14.31 21.33
N GLY A 114 -6.03 14.48 20.13
CA GLY A 114 -4.60 14.78 20.00
C GLY A 114 -3.69 13.61 20.33
N GLY A 115 -4.21 12.40 20.33
CA GLY A 115 -3.46 11.17 20.55
C GLY A 115 -2.70 10.69 19.31
N VAL A 116 -1.81 9.73 19.51
CA VAL A 116 -1.09 9.06 18.43
C VAL A 116 -2.02 8.10 17.72
N VAL A 117 -2.12 8.21 16.39
CA VAL A 117 -2.91 7.32 15.53
C VAL A 117 -2.02 6.34 14.77
N GLU A 118 -2.56 5.17 14.46
CA GLU A 118 -1.88 4.17 13.66
C GLU A 118 -2.01 4.51 12.17
N ALA A 119 -0.92 4.31 11.41
CA ALA A 119 -0.89 4.47 9.96
C ALA A 119 -1.48 5.81 9.41
N PRO A 120 -1.06 6.98 9.92
CA PRO A 120 -1.51 8.25 9.40
C PRO A 120 -0.97 8.49 7.97
N LEU A 121 -1.79 9.09 7.09
CA LEU A 121 -1.38 9.38 5.70
C LEU A 121 -0.54 10.65 5.57
N ASN A 122 -0.79 11.63 6.43
CA ASN A 122 -0.23 12.99 6.34
C ASN A 122 0.59 13.38 7.57
N MET A 123 0.93 12.43 8.41
CA MET A 123 1.78 12.59 9.58
C MET A 123 2.91 11.56 9.54
N PRO A 124 4.09 11.83 10.12
CA PRO A 124 5.13 10.82 10.30
C PRO A 124 4.56 9.61 11.04
N GLN A 125 4.87 8.41 10.55
CA GLN A 125 4.49 7.18 11.26
C GLN A 125 5.38 7.04 12.49
N ILE A 126 4.82 7.26 13.65
CA ILE A 126 5.48 6.98 14.91
C ILE A 126 5.25 5.51 15.22
N ARG A 127 6.29 4.68 15.16
CA ARG A 127 6.19 3.29 15.61
C ARG A 127 5.85 3.30 17.11
N MET A 128 4.65 2.84 17.43
CA MET A 128 4.23 2.62 18.82
C MET A 128 5.13 1.55 19.42
N ILE A 129 6.01 1.95 20.31
CA ILE A 129 6.64 1.03 21.26
C ILE A 129 5.56 0.74 22.32
N GLU A 130 5.31 -0.54 22.58
CA GLU A 130 4.33 -0.97 23.57
C GLU A 130 4.57 -0.26 24.91
N GLY A 131 3.61 0.55 25.32
CA GLY A 131 3.61 1.27 26.59
C GLY A 131 3.30 2.76 26.45
N ASN A 132 2.45 3.24 27.32
CA ASN A 132 1.88 4.60 27.34
C ASN A 132 2.89 5.75 27.55
N GLN A 133 4.19 5.47 27.59
CA GLN A 133 5.25 6.47 27.87
C GLN A 133 5.62 7.29 26.63
N MET A 134 5.49 6.73 25.42
CA MET A 134 5.91 7.41 24.18
C MET A 134 5.03 8.61 23.84
N SER A 135 3.74 8.61 24.19
CA SER A 135 2.83 9.73 23.93
C SER A 135 3.28 11.04 24.59
N ALA A 136 3.80 10.96 25.80
CA ALA A 136 4.30 12.12 26.51
C ALA A 136 5.54 12.75 25.82
N TYR A 137 6.43 11.93 25.26
CA TYR A 137 7.61 12.40 24.54
C TYR A 137 7.26 12.99 23.16
N VAL A 138 6.23 12.47 22.50
CA VAL A 138 5.71 13.06 21.24
C VAL A 138 5.15 14.46 21.52
N VAL A 139 4.32 14.60 22.55
CA VAL A 139 3.79 15.92 22.98
C VAL A 139 4.90 16.88 23.38
N LEU A 140 5.94 16.39 24.06
CA LEU A 140 7.11 17.19 24.39
C LEU A 140 7.87 17.65 23.14
N ALA A 141 8.10 16.74 22.20
CA ALA A 141 8.77 17.07 20.94
C ALA A 141 8.00 18.11 20.11
N GLU A 142 6.67 17.99 20.05
CA GLU A 142 5.79 18.96 19.39
C GLU A 142 5.92 20.36 20.05
N LYS A 143 5.84 20.41 21.38
CA LYS A 143 6.02 21.69 22.13
C LYS A 143 7.41 22.29 21.92
N LEU A 144 8.46 21.47 21.91
CA LEU A 144 9.81 21.95 21.64
C LEU A 144 9.97 22.46 20.20
N GLY A 145 9.37 21.77 19.23
CA GLY A 145 9.33 22.21 17.83
C GLY A 145 8.57 23.52 17.66
N SER A 146 7.40 23.64 18.28
CA SER A 146 6.62 24.88 18.31
C SER A 146 7.37 26.04 18.95
N PHE A 147 8.04 25.80 20.07
CA PHE A 147 8.88 26.79 20.75
C PHE A 147 10.04 27.23 19.85
N ALA A 148 10.76 26.28 19.26
CA ALA A 148 11.85 26.59 18.34
C ALA A 148 11.39 27.42 17.14
N ALA A 149 10.23 27.08 16.55
CA ALA A 149 9.65 27.80 15.41
C ALA A 149 9.26 29.25 15.77
N GLN A 150 8.85 29.51 17.02
CA GLN A 150 8.53 30.87 17.49
C GLN A 150 9.78 31.68 17.87
N TYR A 151 10.83 31.01 18.28
CA TYR A 151 12.07 31.66 18.72
C TYR A 151 13.05 31.95 17.58
N LEU A 152 12.98 31.15 16.50
CA LEU A 152 13.88 31.28 15.35
C LEU A 152 13.23 32.15 14.28
N ASP A 153 13.86 33.27 13.93
CA ASP A 153 13.42 34.15 12.83
C ASP A 153 13.77 33.57 11.42
N PHE A 154 14.33 32.39 11.37
CA PHE A 154 14.74 31.73 10.12
C PHE A 154 14.40 30.23 10.16
N ARG A 155 14.28 29.62 8.98
CA ARG A 155 14.10 28.19 8.85
C ARG A 155 15.46 27.48 8.97
N PRO A 156 15.70 26.65 9.99
CA PRO A 156 16.98 25.96 10.14
C PRO A 156 17.15 24.89 9.05
N ASP A 157 18.36 24.81 8.48
CA ASP A 157 18.71 23.75 7.50
C ASP A 157 18.94 22.38 8.18
N ARG A 158 19.20 22.40 9.47
CA ARG A 158 19.48 21.18 10.25
C ARG A 158 18.98 21.32 11.68
N LEU A 159 18.29 20.27 12.14
CA LEU A 159 17.87 20.12 13.52
C LEU A 159 18.58 18.89 14.13
N ALA A 160 19.18 19.02 15.29
CA ALA A 160 19.75 17.91 16.04
C ALA A 160 19.04 17.78 17.38
N CYS A 161 18.51 16.59 17.67
CA CYS A 161 17.88 16.27 18.94
C CYS A 161 18.74 15.28 19.72
N ALA A 162 19.01 15.59 21.00
CA ALA A 162 19.70 14.69 21.90
C ALA A 162 18.73 14.17 22.96
N TYR A 163 18.60 12.87 23.06
CA TYR A 163 17.75 12.19 24.04
C TYR A 163 18.58 11.70 25.22
N ARG A 164 18.09 11.91 26.43
CA ARG A 164 18.72 11.44 27.68
C ARG A 164 17.67 10.84 28.61
N GLY A 165 18.09 9.96 29.53
CA GLY A 165 17.21 9.26 30.45
C GLY A 165 16.56 8.02 29.82
N ASP A 166 15.37 7.65 30.27
CA ASP A 166 14.72 6.39 29.90
C ASP A 166 14.42 6.23 28.41
N ILE A 167 14.26 7.32 27.69
CA ILE A 167 14.02 7.33 26.24
C ILE A 167 15.30 7.06 25.42
N ALA A 168 16.49 7.25 26.00
CA ALA A 168 17.74 7.14 25.24
C ALA A 168 18.03 5.72 24.73
N GLY A 169 17.39 4.70 25.31
CA GLY A 169 17.46 3.30 24.88
C GLY A 169 16.42 2.89 23.84
N GLN A 170 15.52 3.78 23.44
CA GLN A 170 14.44 3.50 22.52
C GLN A 170 14.80 3.92 21.08
N ASP A 171 14.25 3.21 20.10
CA ASP A 171 14.40 3.62 18.69
C ASP A 171 13.42 4.77 18.38
N CYS A 172 13.94 5.99 18.37
CA CYS A 172 13.19 7.23 18.12
C CYS A 172 13.37 7.75 16.69
N ARG A 173 13.84 6.93 15.74
CA ARG A 173 13.97 7.30 14.33
C ARG A 173 12.59 7.28 13.66
N LEU A 174 12.28 8.36 12.94
CA LEU A 174 11.09 8.54 12.11
C LEU A 174 11.34 8.05 10.69
#